data_db8a125d00ac20ad03ac373003fc229c
#
_entry.id   db8a125d00ac20ad03ac373003fc229c
#
_cell.length_a   1.000
_cell.length_b   1.000
_cell.length_c   1.000
_cell.angle_alpha   90.00
_cell.angle_beta   90.00
_cell.angle_gamma   90.00
#
_symmetry.space_group_name_H-M   'P 1'
#
loop_
_entity.id
_entity.type
_entity.pdbx_description
1 polymer ?
#
loop_
_entity_poly.entity_id
_entity_poly.type
_entity_poly.pdbx_seq_one_letter_code
_entity_poly.pdbx_strand_id
1 'polypeptide(L)'
;MDARLPLYRLDHAQTYLVAWEGGEPLGHAHVAWQATTLGVPEIQDVFVPEDLRGQGIGTALSRAAEQLAQERGHGRISISASITNDGALRLYRRLGYREAPLPPQQVQGTILIRGLPVQVDDTLVYLVKDLGLEHAPDLQRAP
;
A
#
# COMPACT_ATOMS: atom_id res chain seq x y z
N MET A 1 -3.39 -19.31 10.13
CA MET A 1 -3.33 -18.78 9.80
C MET A 1 -3.79 -17.87 9.89
N ASP A 2 -3.65 -17.47 10.41
CA ASP A 2 -4.26 -16.72 10.44
C ASP A 2 -3.86 -15.52 10.13
N ALA A 3 -3.15 -15.51 9.18
CA ALA A 3 -2.81 -14.34 8.60
C ALA A 3 -3.92 -13.49 8.46
N ARG A 4 -4.99 -14.09 8.45
CA ARG A 4 -6.14 -13.35 8.33
C ARG A 4 -6.39 -12.53 9.50
N LEU A 5 -5.70 -12.76 10.53
CA LEU A 5 -5.97 -12.02 11.69
C LEU A 5 -5.93 -10.53 11.52
N PRO A 6 -4.98 -9.99 10.81
CA PRO A 6 -4.94 -8.55 10.65
C PRO A 6 -6.22 -7.98 10.07
N LEU A 7 -6.92 -8.78 9.32
CA LEU A 7 -8.13 -8.29 8.72
C LEU A 7 -9.16 -7.93 9.75
N TYR A 8 -9.09 -8.54 10.91
CA TYR A 8 -10.06 -8.28 11.91
C TYR A 8 -9.67 -7.20 12.85
N ARG A 9 -8.54 -6.62 12.61
CA ARG A 9 -8.10 -5.56 13.46
C ARG A 9 -8.37 -4.28 12.81
N LEU A 10 -9.45 -4.18 12.12
CA LEU A 10 -9.79 -2.98 11.44
C LEU A 10 -10.03 -1.89 12.42
N ASP A 11 -9.36 -0.80 12.27
CA ASP A 11 -9.67 0.37 13.05
C ASP A 11 -9.82 1.48 12.04
N HIS A 12 -10.09 2.67 12.50
CA HIS A 12 -10.37 3.76 11.59
C HIS A 12 -9.13 4.22 10.85
N ALA A 13 -7.97 3.88 11.32
CA ALA A 13 -6.74 4.35 10.74
C ALA A 13 -6.16 3.44 9.69
N GLN A 14 -6.51 2.16 9.72
CA GLN A 14 -5.88 1.20 8.81
C GLN A 14 -6.82 0.11 8.36
N THR A 15 -6.60 -0.38 7.16
CA THR A 15 -7.32 -1.53 6.62
C THR A 15 -6.28 -2.52 6.10
N TYR A 16 -6.42 -3.78 6.46
CA TYR A 16 -5.50 -4.81 6.01
C TYR A 16 -6.11 -5.60 4.88
N LEU A 17 -5.28 -5.91 3.90
CA LEU A 17 -5.70 -6.64 2.70
C LEU A 17 -4.89 -7.92 2.60
N VAL A 18 -5.56 -9.01 2.26
CA VAL A 18 -4.88 -10.29 2.04
C VAL A 18 -5.40 -10.87 0.74
N ALA A 19 -4.49 -11.30 -0.12
CA ALA A 19 -4.86 -11.99 -1.34
C ALA A 19 -4.92 -13.49 -1.02
N TRP A 20 -6.00 -14.14 -1.42
CA TRP A 20 -6.22 -15.54 -1.12
C TRP A 20 -6.45 -16.36 -2.38
N GLU A 21 -6.06 -17.61 -2.31
CA GLU A 21 -6.43 -18.55 -3.37
C GLU A 21 -6.58 -19.91 -2.73
N GLY A 22 -7.75 -20.53 -2.86
CA GLY A 22 -7.96 -21.86 -2.31
C GLY A 22 -7.75 -21.96 -0.83
N GLY A 23 -8.01 -20.88 -0.10
CA GLY A 23 -7.81 -20.90 1.34
C GLY A 23 -6.39 -20.58 1.76
N GLU A 24 -5.49 -20.33 0.81
CA GLU A 24 -4.10 -20.02 1.13
C GLU A 24 -3.84 -18.54 0.93
N PRO A 25 -3.16 -17.88 1.88
CA PRO A 25 -2.80 -16.49 1.68
C PRO A 25 -1.62 -16.40 0.73
N LEU A 26 -1.74 -15.52 -0.26
CA LEU A 26 -0.72 -15.34 -1.27
C LEU A 26 0.11 -14.08 -1.09
N GLY A 27 -0.39 -13.18 -0.30
CA GLY A 27 0.30 -11.91 -0.05
C GLY A 27 -0.57 -10.98 0.74
N HIS A 28 0.01 -9.89 1.21
CA HIS A 28 -0.77 -8.93 2.00
C HIS A 28 -0.24 -7.52 1.82
N ALA A 29 -1.05 -6.57 2.24
CA ALA A 29 -0.69 -5.16 2.28
C ALA A 29 -1.62 -4.49 3.27
N HIS A 30 -1.36 -3.25 3.62
CA HIS A 30 -2.37 -2.51 4.35
C HIS A 30 -2.40 -1.07 3.86
N VAL A 31 -3.50 -0.41 4.14
CA VAL A 31 -3.69 0.99 3.76
C VAL A 31 -3.80 1.80 5.04
N ALA A 32 -2.95 2.79 5.18
CA ALA A 32 -3.05 3.74 6.28
C ALA A 32 -3.87 4.91 5.76
N TRP A 33 -4.94 5.23 6.48
CA TRP A 33 -5.86 6.26 6.04
C TRP A 33 -5.53 7.65 6.57
N GLN A 34 -4.78 7.71 7.67
CA GLN A 34 -4.49 8.95 8.34
C GLN A 34 -3.04 9.04 8.72
N ALA A 35 -2.57 10.23 8.97
CA ALA A 35 -1.22 10.47 9.47
C ALA A 35 -0.15 9.93 8.52
N THR A 36 -0.40 10.06 7.23
CA THR A 36 0.56 9.59 6.22
C THR A 36 1.47 10.73 5.80
N THR A 37 2.58 10.38 5.17
CA THR A 37 3.58 11.37 4.79
C THR A 37 3.04 12.39 3.80
N LEU A 38 2.24 11.95 2.84
CA LEU A 38 1.74 12.87 1.81
C LEU A 38 0.32 13.36 2.08
N GLY A 39 -0.26 12.98 3.21
CA GLY A 39 -1.59 13.45 3.54
C GLY A 39 -2.71 12.77 2.76
N VAL A 40 -2.41 11.73 2.02
CA VAL A 40 -3.40 10.92 1.30
C VAL A 40 -3.23 9.49 1.76
N PRO A 41 -4.21 8.60 1.52
CA PRO A 41 -4.04 7.21 1.94
C PRO A 41 -2.75 6.62 1.39
N GLU A 42 -2.14 5.78 2.18
CA GLU A 42 -0.85 5.20 1.80
C GLU A 42 -0.87 3.69 1.90
N ILE A 43 -0.49 3.01 0.83
CA ILE A 43 -0.33 1.58 0.83
C ILE A 43 1.00 1.26 1.48
N GLN A 44 0.99 0.38 2.45
CA GLN A 44 2.19 0.04 3.21
C GLN A 44 2.37 -1.47 3.31
N ASP A 45 3.60 -1.89 3.49
CA ASP A 45 3.92 -3.29 3.79
C ASP A 45 3.38 -4.29 2.79
N VAL A 46 3.52 -3.97 1.53
CA VAL A 46 3.12 -4.92 0.48
C VAL A 46 4.11 -6.07 0.51
N PHE A 47 3.59 -7.26 0.72
CA PHE A 47 4.43 -8.44 0.79
C PHE A 47 3.87 -9.57 -0.06
N VAL A 48 4.70 -10.13 -0.91
CA VAL A 48 4.38 -11.31 -1.69
C VAL A 48 5.57 -12.25 -1.53
N PRO A 49 5.34 -13.50 -1.10
CA PRO A 49 6.45 -14.45 -0.98
C PRO A 49 7.22 -14.56 -2.27
N GLU A 50 8.51 -14.79 -2.15
CA GLU A 50 9.38 -14.77 -3.31
C GLU A 50 8.96 -15.74 -4.40
N ASP A 51 8.54 -16.94 -4.02
CA ASP A 51 8.15 -17.95 -4.98
C ASP A 51 6.82 -17.64 -5.66
N LEU A 52 6.09 -16.65 -5.18
CA LEU A 52 4.82 -16.26 -5.78
C LEU A 52 4.91 -14.93 -6.53
N ARG A 53 6.08 -14.34 -6.59
CA ARG A 53 6.23 -13.06 -7.27
C ARG A 53 6.14 -13.24 -8.78
N GLY A 54 5.74 -12.18 -9.45
CA GLY A 54 5.61 -12.22 -10.90
C GLY A 54 4.31 -12.79 -11.38
N GLN A 55 3.35 -13.04 -10.47
CA GLN A 55 2.06 -13.61 -10.82
C GLN A 55 0.91 -12.63 -10.67
N GLY A 56 1.22 -11.36 -10.49
CA GLY A 56 0.17 -10.34 -10.43
C GLY A 56 -0.43 -10.13 -9.06
N ILE A 57 0.11 -10.75 -8.01
CA ILE A 57 -0.46 -10.63 -6.68
C ILE A 57 -0.27 -9.20 -6.14
N GLY A 58 0.90 -8.63 -6.32
CA GLY A 58 1.14 -7.24 -5.90
C GLY A 58 0.23 -6.28 -6.64
N THR A 59 -0.01 -6.53 -7.91
CA THR A 59 -0.93 -5.71 -8.69
C THR A 59 -2.34 -5.84 -8.13
N ALA A 60 -2.78 -7.05 -7.81
CA ALA A 60 -4.11 -7.26 -7.27
C ALA A 60 -4.29 -6.55 -5.94
N LEU A 61 -3.29 -6.61 -5.07
CA LEU A 61 -3.35 -5.93 -3.78
C LEU A 61 -3.42 -4.43 -3.97
N SER A 62 -2.64 -3.90 -4.89
CA SER A 62 -2.63 -2.46 -5.14
C SER A 62 -3.96 -2.00 -5.73
N ARG A 63 -4.53 -2.78 -6.65
CA ARG A 63 -5.82 -2.43 -7.22
C ARG A 63 -6.93 -2.45 -6.16
N ALA A 64 -6.88 -3.41 -5.25
CA ALA A 64 -7.87 -3.47 -4.18
C ALA A 64 -7.75 -2.25 -3.27
N ALA A 65 -6.52 -1.83 -2.97
CA ALA A 65 -6.32 -0.65 -2.15
C ALA A 65 -6.84 0.60 -2.87
N GLU A 66 -6.59 0.70 -4.17
CA GLU A 66 -7.07 1.83 -4.96
C GLU A 66 -8.60 1.89 -4.96
N GLN A 67 -9.23 0.74 -5.10
CA GLN A 67 -10.67 0.70 -5.11
C GLN A 67 -11.24 1.13 -3.77
N LEU A 68 -10.65 0.67 -2.67
CA LEU A 68 -11.10 1.11 -1.37
C LEU A 68 -10.95 2.60 -1.18
N ALA A 69 -9.85 3.17 -1.65
CA ALA A 69 -9.63 4.60 -1.53
C ALA A 69 -10.68 5.37 -2.32
N GLN A 70 -11.01 4.89 -3.53
CA GLN A 70 -12.04 5.53 -4.32
C GLN A 70 -13.40 5.44 -3.63
N GLU A 71 -13.72 4.30 -3.05
CA GLU A 71 -14.99 4.13 -2.36
C GLU A 71 -15.11 5.04 -1.15
N ARG A 72 -13.99 5.42 -0.57
CA ARG A 72 -13.99 6.35 0.55
C ARG A 72 -13.88 7.80 0.11
N GLY A 73 -13.92 8.05 -1.19
CA GLY A 73 -13.92 9.41 -1.71
C GLY A 73 -12.56 10.05 -1.88
N HIS A 74 -11.49 9.27 -1.84
CA HIS A 74 -10.16 9.83 -2.00
C HIS A 74 -9.81 9.93 -3.48
N GLY A 75 -9.23 11.04 -3.89
CA GLY A 75 -8.82 11.25 -5.27
C GLY A 75 -7.39 10.87 -5.55
N ARG A 76 -6.64 10.47 -4.52
CA ARG A 76 -5.24 10.08 -4.66
C ARG A 76 -4.89 9.02 -3.66
N ILE A 77 -3.87 8.24 -3.99
CA ILE A 77 -3.33 7.25 -3.08
C ILE A 77 -1.82 7.26 -3.25
N SER A 78 -1.11 6.96 -2.20
CA SER A 78 0.35 6.95 -2.24
C SER A 78 0.89 5.59 -1.85
N ILE A 79 2.15 5.39 -2.12
CA ILE A 79 2.85 4.18 -1.72
C ILE A 79 4.32 4.55 -1.54
N SER A 80 4.99 3.87 -0.62
CA SER A 80 6.41 4.07 -0.46
C SER A 80 7.14 2.76 -0.72
N ALA A 81 8.36 2.87 -1.19
CA ALA A 81 9.21 1.71 -1.43
C ALA A 81 10.65 2.10 -1.18
N SER A 82 11.44 1.11 -0.80
CA SER A 82 12.88 1.34 -0.64
C SER A 82 13.48 1.77 -1.96
N ILE A 83 14.38 2.75 -1.91
CA ILE A 83 15.02 3.25 -3.10
C ILE A 83 15.83 2.16 -3.78
N THR A 84 16.15 1.08 -3.06
CA THR A 84 16.90 -0.03 -3.63
C THR A 84 15.99 -1.13 -4.16
N ASN A 85 14.69 -1.01 -3.98
CA ASN A 85 13.77 -2.04 -4.45
C ASN A 85 13.31 -1.73 -5.87
N ASP A 86 14.17 -2.03 -6.83
CA ASP A 86 13.89 -1.70 -8.22
C ASP A 86 12.64 -2.40 -8.74
N GLY A 87 12.40 -3.61 -8.31
CA GLY A 87 11.22 -4.35 -8.77
C GLY A 87 9.93 -3.68 -8.35
N ALA A 88 9.86 -3.24 -7.09
CA ALA A 88 8.68 -2.56 -6.60
C ALA A 88 8.49 -1.23 -7.30
N LEU A 89 9.58 -0.48 -7.47
CA LEU A 89 9.47 0.82 -8.13
C LEU A 89 8.98 0.68 -9.57
N ARG A 90 9.47 -0.34 -10.28
CA ARG A 90 9.02 -0.58 -11.63
C ARG A 90 7.55 -0.97 -11.67
N LEU A 91 7.12 -1.80 -10.72
CA LEU A 91 5.74 -2.22 -10.66
C LEU A 91 4.84 -1.01 -10.45
N TYR A 92 5.15 -0.17 -9.47
CA TYR A 92 4.28 0.95 -9.16
C TYR A 92 4.25 1.97 -10.30
N ARG A 93 5.37 2.21 -10.97
CA ARG A 93 5.35 3.10 -12.13
C ARG A 93 4.48 2.52 -13.22
N ARG A 94 4.52 1.20 -13.41
CA ARG A 94 3.69 0.56 -14.40
C ARG A 94 2.22 0.67 -14.06
N LEU A 95 1.89 0.70 -12.77
CA LEU A 95 0.52 0.85 -12.34
C LEU A 95 0.03 2.29 -12.37
N GLY A 96 0.88 3.22 -12.77
CA GLY A 96 0.47 4.61 -12.91
C GLY A 96 0.91 5.53 -11.78
N TYR A 97 1.73 5.03 -10.87
CA TYR A 97 2.26 5.89 -9.80
C TYR A 97 3.43 6.70 -10.33
N ARG A 98 3.55 7.91 -9.85
CA ARG A 98 4.68 8.76 -10.20
C ARG A 98 5.31 9.26 -8.92
N GLU A 99 6.58 9.60 -8.98
CA GLU A 99 7.26 10.06 -7.80
C GLU A 99 6.67 11.36 -7.32
N ALA A 100 6.42 11.44 -6.01
CA ALA A 100 5.90 12.65 -5.42
C ALA A 100 6.99 13.71 -5.41
N PRO A 101 6.62 14.99 -5.36
CA PRO A 101 7.61 16.07 -5.31
C PRO A 101 8.17 16.18 -3.90
N LEU A 102 8.84 15.14 -3.47
CA LEU A 102 9.39 15.01 -2.13
C LEU A 102 10.68 14.23 -2.25
N PRO A 103 11.79 14.73 -1.72
CA PRO A 103 13.03 13.96 -1.81
C PRO A 103 12.91 12.66 -1.03
N PRO A 104 13.69 11.67 -1.38
CA PRO A 104 13.66 10.41 -0.65
C PRO A 104 13.84 10.65 0.84
N GLN A 105 13.15 9.88 1.65
CA GLN A 105 13.13 10.06 3.09
C GLN A 105 13.90 8.94 3.77
N GLN A 106 14.83 9.29 4.63
CA GLN A 106 15.56 8.28 5.35
C GLN A 106 14.79 7.87 6.60
N VAL A 107 14.69 6.57 6.81
CA VAL A 107 13.96 6.02 7.93
C VAL A 107 14.93 5.17 8.74
N GLN A 108 15.05 5.45 10.02
CA GLN A 108 15.92 4.71 10.91
C GLN A 108 15.16 4.39 12.17
N GLY A 109 15.46 3.25 12.76
CA GLY A 109 14.82 2.89 14.01
C GLY A 109 14.93 1.41 14.28
N THR A 110 14.27 0.99 15.33
CA THR A 110 14.23 -0.41 15.70
C THR A 110 12.79 -0.86 15.64
N ILE A 111 12.56 -1.95 14.95
CA ILE A 111 11.21 -2.52 14.91
C ILE A 111 11.31 -3.94 15.44
N LEU A 112 10.16 -4.48 15.86
CA LEU A 112 10.13 -5.84 16.36
C LEU A 112 9.60 -6.75 15.28
N ILE A 113 10.36 -7.79 14.97
CA ILE A 113 9.90 -8.80 14.05
C ILE A 113 9.90 -10.09 14.82
N ARG A 114 8.72 -10.65 15.01
CA ARG A 114 8.54 -11.87 15.81
C ARG A 114 9.12 -11.68 17.21
N GLY A 115 8.94 -10.48 17.76
CA GLY A 115 9.42 -10.18 19.10
C GLY A 115 10.90 -9.86 19.20
N LEU A 116 11.62 -9.89 18.09
CA LEU A 116 13.05 -9.59 18.10
C LEU A 116 13.30 -8.23 17.53
N PRO A 117 14.17 -7.44 18.15
CA PRO A 117 14.47 -6.11 17.64
C PRO A 117 15.29 -6.18 16.35
N VAL A 118 14.89 -5.42 15.35
CA VAL A 118 15.60 -5.36 14.09
C VAL A 118 15.84 -3.89 13.77
N GLN A 119 17.07 -3.57 13.43
CA GLN A 119 17.42 -2.20 13.06
C GLN A 119 16.95 -1.95 11.62
N VAL A 120 16.32 -0.80 11.44
CA VAL A 120 15.88 -0.38 10.11
C VAL A 120 16.65 0.87 9.73
N ASP A 121 17.27 0.84 8.56
CA ASP A 121 17.99 2.00 8.07
C ASP A 121 17.79 1.96 6.56
N ASP A 122 16.83 2.68 6.07
CA ASP A 122 16.45 2.62 4.67
C ASP A 122 16.09 4.00 4.17
N THR A 123 16.08 4.15 2.87
CA THR A 123 15.66 5.38 2.23
C THR A 123 14.44 5.05 1.38
N LEU A 124 13.36 5.76 1.65
CA LEU A 124 12.09 5.49 0.98
C LEU A 124 11.78 6.54 -0.07
N VAL A 125 11.28 6.08 -1.20
CA VAL A 125 10.77 6.94 -2.25
C VAL A 125 9.27 6.87 -2.16
N TYR A 126 8.62 8.03 -2.20
CA TYR A 126 7.16 8.11 -2.15
C TYR A 126 6.61 8.36 -3.53
N LEU A 127 5.60 7.60 -3.90
CA LEU A 127 4.95 7.75 -5.19
C LEU A 127 3.46 7.99 -4.97
N VAL A 128 2.82 8.63 -5.91
CA VAL A 128 1.42 8.99 -5.78
C VAL A 128 0.71 8.70 -7.10
N LYS A 129 -0.56 8.36 -6.99
CA LYS A 129 -1.38 8.09 -8.16
C LYS A 129 -2.71 8.81 -8.02
N ASP A 130 -3.16 9.43 -9.09
CA ASP A 130 -4.48 10.04 -9.14
C ASP A 130 -5.47 8.92 -9.43
N LEU A 131 -6.59 8.92 -8.72
CA LEU A 131 -7.55 7.84 -8.81
C LEU A 131 -8.75 8.15 -9.69
N GLY A 132 -8.74 9.30 -10.35
CA GLY A 132 -9.84 9.56 -11.25
C GLY A 132 -11.07 9.99 -10.50
N LEU A 133 -11.15 11.26 -10.24
CA LEU A 133 -12.26 11.76 -9.48
C LEU A 133 -13.57 11.67 -10.20
N GLU A 134 -13.57 11.28 -11.42
CA GLU A 134 -14.82 11.14 -12.11
C GLU A 134 -15.67 10.10 -11.44
N HIS A 135 -15.08 9.28 -10.60
CA HIS A 135 -15.91 8.35 -9.86
C HIS A 135 -16.48 9.03 -8.65
N ALA A 136 -15.75 9.93 -8.10
CA ALA A 136 -16.23 10.61 -6.95
C ALA A 136 -17.28 11.57 -7.33
N PRO A 137 -17.21 12.15 -8.45
CA PRO A 137 -18.20 13.09 -8.79
C PRO A 137 -19.56 12.57 -8.76
N ASP A 138 -19.70 11.32 -8.90
CA ASP A 138 -21.01 10.82 -8.81
C ASP A 138 -21.60 11.31 -7.55
N LEU A 139 -20.79 11.41 -6.56
CA LEU A 139 -21.25 11.84 -5.33
C LEU A 139 -21.35 13.26 -5.34
N GLN A 140 -20.44 13.89 -5.92
CA GLN A 140 -20.49 15.23 -5.83
C GLN A 140 -21.37 15.76 -6.72
N ARG A 141 -21.48 15.21 -7.82
CA ARG A 141 -22.35 15.79 -8.69
C ARG A 141 -23.61 15.54 -8.31
N ALA A 142 -23.73 14.65 -7.60
CA ALA A 142 -24.98 14.42 -7.20
C ALA A 142 -25.29 15.56 -6.49
N PRO A 143 -25.07 16.14 -6.54
CA PRO A 143 -25.40 17.09 -5.98
C PRO A 143 -25.71 17.55 -5.72
#